data_26aa2f67975bdf7f29cb76fb00fa3a19
#
_entry.id   26aa2f67975bdf7f29cb76fb00fa3a19
#
_cell.length_a   1.000
_cell.length_b   1.000
_cell.length_c   1.000
_cell.angle_alpha   90.00
_cell.angle_beta   90.00
_cell.angle_gamma   90.00
#
_symmetry.space_group_name_H-M   'P 1'
#
loop_
_entity.id
_entity.type
_entity.pdbx_description
1 polymer ?
#
loop_
_entity_poly.entity_id
_entity_poly.type
_entity_poly.pdbx_seq_one_letter_code
_entity_poly.pdbx_strand_id
1 'polypeptide(L)'
;MQLDKYKHALRRVSEELNKRGVDHVLVGSAVLPLVYNIKYDPRDVDLFILNKSTVLDYELFEEIAKEXDWDMGTSDHGTIYYELIVGGDAVRVDLLENILDIYIPLDFFSGLREVDLGGVKTRAVGLEELLVLKAKIATKEAEEFINEVARLVLEHDIRLDYNKIKKYASLYPEDAEGILKRLRRNGIYVE
;
A
#
# COMPACT_ATOMS: atom_id res chain seq x y z
N MET A 1 9.94 -17.78 -5.31
CA MET A 1 10.86 -17.69 -4.16
C MET A 1 10.99 -16.26 -3.64
N GLN A 2 11.33 -15.29 -4.48
CA GLN A 2 11.47 -13.89 -4.02
C GLN A 2 10.14 -13.27 -3.56
N LEU A 3 9.04 -13.61 -4.19
CA LEU A 3 7.70 -13.12 -3.86
C LEU A 3 7.19 -13.66 -2.53
N ASP A 4 7.58 -14.88 -2.19
CA ASP A 4 7.10 -15.58 -0.99
C ASP A 4 7.49 -14.85 0.30
N LYS A 5 8.64 -14.16 0.31
CA LYS A 5 9.09 -13.47 1.54
C LYS A 5 8.16 -12.29 1.88
N TYR A 6 7.70 -11.53 0.87
CA TYR A 6 6.77 -10.42 1.11
C TYR A 6 5.40 -10.92 1.57
N LYS A 7 4.92 -11.98 0.92
CA LYS A 7 3.65 -12.62 1.33
C LYS A 7 3.74 -13.14 2.76
N HIS A 8 4.87 -13.76 3.11
CA HIS A 8 5.09 -14.31 4.45
C HIS A 8 5.18 -13.19 5.49
N ALA A 9 5.90 -12.11 5.19
CA ALA A 9 5.99 -10.95 6.09
C ALA A 9 4.61 -10.32 6.29
N LEU A 10 3.88 -10.07 5.19
CA LEU A 10 2.51 -9.54 5.26
C LEU A 10 1.62 -10.42 6.12
N ARG A 11 1.69 -11.73 5.91
CA ARG A 11 0.88 -12.69 6.69
C ARG A 11 1.16 -12.57 8.18
N ARG A 12 2.45 -12.60 8.56
CA ARG A 12 2.86 -12.53 9.98
C ARG A 12 2.41 -11.23 10.63
N VAL A 13 2.65 -10.09 9.96
CA VAL A 13 2.28 -8.79 10.51
C VAL A 13 0.75 -8.66 10.59
N SER A 14 0.02 -9.05 9.52
CA SER A 14 -1.45 -8.99 9.53
C SER A 14 -2.04 -9.86 10.64
N GLU A 15 -1.47 -11.04 10.88
CA GLU A 15 -1.93 -11.92 11.96
C GLU A 15 -1.84 -11.21 13.32
N GLU A 16 -0.70 -10.58 13.61
CA GLU A 16 -0.50 -9.89 14.90
C GLU A 16 -1.37 -8.64 15.03
N LEU A 17 -1.50 -7.87 13.94
CA LEU A 17 -2.38 -6.69 13.93
C LEU A 17 -3.84 -7.11 14.15
N ASN A 18 -4.29 -8.17 13.48
CA ASN A 18 -5.66 -8.70 13.63
C ASN A 18 -5.94 -9.14 15.08
N LYS A 19 -5.01 -9.84 15.71
CA LYS A 19 -5.14 -10.28 17.12
C LYS A 19 -5.39 -9.12 18.07
N ARG A 20 -4.87 -7.94 17.74
CA ARG A 20 -4.97 -6.75 18.59
C ARG A 20 -6.03 -5.75 18.09
N GLY A 21 -6.84 -6.17 17.11
CA GLY A 21 -7.92 -5.33 16.58
C GLY A 21 -7.42 -4.08 15.86
N VAL A 22 -6.22 -4.15 15.26
CA VAL A 22 -5.65 -3.04 14.48
C VAL A 22 -6.10 -3.19 13.03
N ASP A 23 -6.99 -2.30 12.60
CA ASP A 23 -7.46 -2.24 11.20
C ASP A 23 -6.33 -1.73 10.30
N HIS A 24 -6.06 -2.48 9.24
CA HIS A 24 -4.97 -2.14 8.33
C HIS A 24 -5.31 -2.55 6.90
N VAL A 25 -4.67 -1.88 5.94
CA VAL A 25 -4.92 -2.08 4.50
C VAL A 25 -3.58 -2.09 3.77
N LEU A 26 -3.36 -3.11 2.95
CA LEU A 26 -2.18 -3.17 2.07
C LEU A 26 -2.31 -2.08 1.00
N VAL A 27 -1.30 -1.23 0.93
CA VAL A 27 -1.16 -0.18 -0.08
C VAL A 27 0.22 -0.32 -0.75
N GLY A 28 0.59 0.59 -1.61
CA GLY A 28 1.93 0.62 -2.19
C GLY A 28 2.17 -0.46 -3.24
N SER A 29 3.43 -0.58 -3.66
CA SER A 29 3.81 -1.40 -4.82
C SER A 29 3.62 -2.90 -4.62
N ALA A 30 3.62 -3.37 -3.37
CA ALA A 30 3.39 -4.78 -3.07
C ALA A 30 1.99 -5.26 -3.48
N VAL A 31 1.05 -4.34 -3.72
CA VAL A 31 -0.28 -4.66 -4.28
C VAL A 31 -0.12 -5.37 -5.64
N LEU A 32 0.86 -4.96 -6.46
CA LEU A 32 1.04 -5.56 -7.80
C LEU A 32 1.24 -7.08 -7.73
N PRO A 33 2.25 -7.58 -7.02
CA PRO A 33 2.44 -9.04 -6.98
C PRO A 33 1.48 -9.77 -6.05
N LEU A 34 1.10 -9.17 -4.92
CA LEU A 34 0.33 -9.89 -3.89
C LEU A 34 -1.18 -9.93 -4.16
N VAL A 35 -1.70 -8.96 -4.92
CA VAL A 35 -3.14 -8.89 -5.23
C VAL A 35 -3.42 -9.26 -6.69
N TYR A 36 -2.59 -8.77 -7.61
CA TYR A 36 -2.82 -8.93 -9.05
C TYR A 36 -1.94 -10.00 -9.68
N ASN A 37 -1.06 -10.64 -8.91
CA ASN A 37 -0.14 -11.67 -9.39
C ASN A 37 0.72 -11.17 -10.56
N ILE A 38 1.05 -9.89 -10.56
CA ILE A 38 1.93 -9.27 -11.55
C ILE A 38 3.37 -9.47 -11.09
N LYS A 39 4.26 -9.88 -11.98
CA LYS A 39 5.68 -10.03 -11.65
C LYS A 39 6.29 -8.65 -11.39
N TYR A 40 6.51 -8.32 -10.15
CA TYR A 40 7.06 -7.05 -9.69
C TYR A 40 7.79 -7.30 -8.37
N ASP A 41 8.92 -6.66 -8.17
CA ASP A 41 9.74 -6.82 -6.97
C ASP A 41 9.61 -5.54 -6.11
N PRO A 42 8.70 -5.52 -5.12
CA PRO A 42 8.58 -4.34 -4.25
C PRO A 42 9.80 -4.24 -3.33
N ARG A 43 10.08 -3.05 -2.82
CA ARG A 43 11.16 -2.84 -1.84
C ARG A 43 10.72 -3.25 -0.44
N ASP A 44 9.45 -3.01 -0.15
CA ASP A 44 8.86 -3.11 1.19
C ASP A 44 7.38 -3.45 1.06
N VAL A 45 6.73 -3.64 2.19
CA VAL A 45 5.29 -3.83 2.29
C VAL A 45 4.74 -2.63 3.04
N ASP A 46 3.75 -1.94 2.45
CA ASP A 46 3.14 -0.76 3.06
C ASP A 46 1.75 -1.10 3.59
N LEU A 47 1.53 -0.92 4.89
CA LEU A 47 0.23 -1.10 5.52
C LEU A 47 -0.28 0.23 6.05
N PHE A 48 -1.45 0.65 5.59
CA PHE A 48 -2.11 1.84 6.08
C PHE A 48 -2.95 1.47 7.30
N ILE A 49 -2.72 2.15 8.43
CA ILE A 49 -3.39 1.88 9.71
C ILE A 49 -4.61 2.79 9.82
N LEU A 50 -5.79 2.21 10.08
CA LEU A 50 -7.06 2.95 10.01
C LEU A 50 -7.60 3.38 11.36
N ASN A 51 -7.43 2.57 12.40
CA ASN A 51 -8.14 2.78 13.67
C ASN A 51 -7.23 2.97 14.88
N LYS A 52 -5.93 3.14 14.65
CA LYS A 52 -4.92 3.37 15.68
C LYS A 52 -3.94 4.43 15.19
N SER A 53 -3.31 5.11 16.12
CA SER A 53 -2.24 6.04 15.78
C SER A 53 -0.88 5.41 16.08
N THR A 54 0.00 5.40 15.08
CA THR A 54 1.36 4.88 15.26
C THR A 54 2.18 5.75 16.24
N VAL A 55 1.71 6.98 16.51
CA VAL A 55 2.34 7.90 17.48
C VAL A 55 1.69 7.74 18.86
N LEU A 56 0.35 7.83 18.93
CA LEU A 56 -0.33 7.82 20.24
C LEU A 56 -0.41 6.41 20.84
N ASP A 57 -0.51 5.39 20.00
CA ASP A 57 -0.55 3.98 20.42
C ASP A 57 0.82 3.31 20.22
N TYR A 58 1.92 4.06 20.27
CA TYR A 58 3.27 3.56 19.98
C TYR A 58 3.61 2.31 20.80
N GLU A 59 3.24 2.31 22.09
CA GLU A 59 3.52 1.17 22.99
C GLU A 59 2.90 -0.13 22.49
N LEU A 60 1.70 -0.07 21.89
CA LEU A 60 1.04 -1.25 21.32
C LEU A 60 1.91 -1.85 20.18
N PHE A 61 2.41 -0.98 19.30
CA PHE A 61 3.22 -1.44 18.16
C PHE A 61 4.59 -1.97 18.64
N GLU A 62 5.14 -1.36 19.69
CA GLU A 62 6.40 -1.83 20.30
C GLU A 62 6.21 -3.21 20.96
N GLU A 63 5.10 -3.44 21.64
CA GLU A 63 4.75 -4.74 22.23
C GLU A 63 4.66 -5.82 21.15
N ILE A 64 4.00 -5.52 20.03
CA ILE A 64 3.92 -6.45 18.89
C ILE A 64 5.31 -6.83 18.39
N ALA A 65 6.19 -5.84 18.20
CA ALA A 65 7.55 -6.08 17.73
C ALA A 65 8.32 -6.99 18.72
N LYS A 66 8.21 -6.71 20.00
CA LYS A 66 8.87 -7.51 21.06
C LYS A 66 8.36 -8.95 21.09
N GLU A 67 7.09 -9.14 21.01
CA GLU A 67 6.50 -10.48 20.99
C GLU A 67 6.86 -11.28 19.73
N UNK A 68 6.96 -10.56 18.46
CA UNK A 68 7.26 -11.05 17.54
C UNK A 68 8.43 -11.13 17.27
N ASP A 69 9.44 -10.82 18.06
CA ASP A 69 10.89 -10.80 17.90
C ASP A 69 11.27 -10.14 16.55
N TRP A 70 10.67 -8.98 16.30
CA TRP A 70 10.94 -8.17 15.12
C TRP A 70 11.68 -6.90 15.52
N ASP A 71 12.56 -6.41 14.66
CA ASP A 71 13.13 -5.09 14.82
C ASP A 71 12.05 -4.05 14.47
N MET A 72 12.03 -2.95 15.23
CA MET A 72 11.13 -1.85 14.98
C MET A 72 11.94 -0.55 14.92
N GLY A 73 11.63 0.28 13.92
CA GLY A 73 12.31 1.55 13.76
C GLY A 73 11.37 2.64 13.28
N THR A 74 11.93 3.84 13.12
CA THR A 74 11.21 5.01 12.61
C THR A 74 11.98 5.56 11.40
N SER A 75 11.26 5.82 10.32
CA SER A 75 11.83 6.40 9.12
C SER A 75 12.07 7.90 9.29
N ASP A 76 12.76 8.51 8.34
CA ASP A 76 13.01 9.96 8.31
C ASP A 76 11.70 10.78 8.22
N HIS A 77 10.61 10.15 7.78
CA HIS A 77 9.28 10.79 7.68
C HIS A 77 8.39 10.51 8.89
N GLY A 78 8.95 9.93 9.95
CA GLY A 78 8.21 9.63 11.17
C GLY A 78 7.33 8.38 11.10
N THR A 79 7.41 7.64 10.01
CA THR A 79 6.67 6.38 9.82
C THR A 79 7.36 5.28 10.62
N ILE A 80 6.62 4.53 11.42
CA ILE A 80 7.19 3.34 12.08
C ILE A 80 7.20 2.16 11.09
N TYR A 81 8.14 1.26 11.28
CA TYR A 81 8.22 0.05 10.47
C TYR A 81 8.69 -1.14 11.31
N TYR A 82 8.30 -2.31 10.87
CA TYR A 82 8.86 -3.57 11.36
C TYR A 82 9.85 -4.11 10.34
N GLU A 83 10.90 -4.75 10.80
CA GLU A 83 11.81 -5.50 9.95
C GLU A 83 11.83 -6.96 10.42
N LEU A 84 11.45 -7.86 9.53
CA LEU A 84 11.34 -9.29 9.79
C LEU A 84 12.38 -10.03 8.96
N ILE A 85 12.98 -11.06 9.56
CA ILE A 85 13.85 -11.96 8.79
C ILE A 85 12.97 -13.10 8.25
N VAL A 86 12.94 -13.21 6.92
CA VAL A 86 12.16 -14.25 6.23
C VAL A 86 13.11 -14.98 5.26
N GLY A 87 13.38 -16.25 5.56
CA GLY A 87 14.27 -17.06 4.72
C GLY A 87 15.69 -16.51 4.61
N GLY A 88 16.13 -15.76 5.62
CA GLY A 88 17.46 -15.15 5.64
C GLY A 88 17.51 -13.72 5.08
N ASP A 89 16.42 -13.25 4.48
CA ASP A 89 16.32 -11.88 3.96
C ASP A 89 15.57 -10.99 4.94
N ALA A 90 16.02 -9.75 5.10
CA ALA A 90 15.27 -8.73 5.84
C ALA A 90 14.12 -8.23 4.95
N VAL A 91 12.92 -8.18 5.50
CA VAL A 91 11.74 -7.63 4.83
C VAL A 91 11.17 -6.52 5.72
N ARG A 92 11.06 -5.33 5.16
CA ARG A 92 10.51 -4.18 5.86
C ARG A 92 9.01 -4.07 5.61
N VAL A 93 8.25 -3.80 6.68
CA VAL A 93 6.82 -3.53 6.63
C VAL A 93 6.58 -2.17 7.27
N ASP A 94 6.20 -1.19 6.46
CA ASP A 94 5.93 0.19 6.92
C ASP A 94 4.48 0.30 7.39
N LEU A 95 4.26 0.99 8.51
CA LEU A 95 2.95 1.21 9.11
C LEU A 95 2.59 2.70 8.95
N LEU A 96 1.74 3.00 7.99
CA LEU A 96 1.46 4.37 7.52
C LEU A 96 0.13 4.90 8.08
N GLU A 97 0.07 6.18 8.39
CA GLU A 97 -1.18 6.90 8.69
C GLU A 97 -1.45 7.98 7.63
N ASN A 98 -0.40 8.36 6.90
CA ASN A 98 -0.49 9.24 5.74
C ASN A 98 0.63 8.85 4.78
N ILE A 99 0.69 9.46 3.61
CA ILE A 99 1.75 9.21 2.63
C ILE A 99 2.42 10.55 2.32
N LEU A 100 3.65 10.73 2.81
CA LEU A 100 4.43 11.96 2.60
C LEU A 100 3.60 13.21 2.97
N ASP A 101 2.95 13.17 4.13
CA ASP A 101 2.09 14.24 4.66
C ASP A 101 0.82 14.51 3.84
N ILE A 102 0.51 13.65 2.87
CA ILE A 102 -0.73 13.74 2.11
C ILE A 102 -1.83 13.01 2.88
N TYR A 103 -2.88 13.76 3.20
CA TYR A 103 -4.08 13.20 3.85
C TYR A 103 -4.78 12.25 2.87
N ILE A 104 -5.17 11.08 3.38
CA ILE A 104 -5.91 10.08 2.59
C ILE A 104 -7.34 10.02 3.15
N PRO A 105 -8.35 10.48 2.37
CA PRO A 105 -9.74 10.38 2.80
C PRO A 105 -10.17 8.93 3.03
N LEU A 106 -10.97 8.69 4.06
CA LEU A 106 -11.46 7.34 4.39
C LEU A 106 -12.26 6.71 3.23
N ASP A 107 -12.87 7.53 2.39
CA ASP A 107 -13.61 7.02 1.21
C ASP A 107 -12.71 6.26 0.24
N PHE A 108 -11.39 6.45 0.29
CA PHE A 108 -10.43 5.64 -0.45
C PHE A 108 -10.52 4.16 -0.09
N PHE A 109 -10.97 3.87 1.11
CA PHE A 109 -11.01 2.50 1.64
C PHE A 109 -12.40 1.88 1.58
N SER A 110 -13.30 2.42 0.73
CA SER A 110 -14.68 1.93 0.59
C SER A 110 -14.80 0.67 -0.27
N GLY A 111 -13.87 0.44 -1.20
CA GLY A 111 -13.93 -0.68 -2.15
C GLY A 111 -12.74 -1.64 -2.03
N LEU A 112 -12.35 -1.98 -0.81
CA LEU A 112 -11.17 -2.81 -0.57
C LEU A 112 -11.38 -4.27 -1.01
N ARG A 113 -10.29 -4.89 -1.45
CA ARG A 113 -10.23 -6.31 -1.80
C ARG A 113 -9.77 -7.12 -0.59
N GLU A 114 -10.40 -8.26 -0.34
CA GLU A 114 -9.87 -9.23 0.63
C GLU A 114 -8.74 -10.02 0.00
N VAL A 115 -7.67 -10.20 0.77
CA VAL A 115 -6.51 -11.01 0.37
C VAL A 115 -6.34 -12.12 1.40
N ASP A 116 -6.43 -13.38 0.95
CA ASP A 116 -6.24 -14.53 1.83
C ASP A 116 -4.76 -14.95 1.80
N LEU A 117 -4.13 -14.91 2.95
CA LEU A 117 -2.72 -15.23 3.12
C LEU A 117 -2.54 -16.59 3.81
N GLY A 118 -3.36 -17.57 3.41
CA GLY A 118 -3.32 -18.91 4.01
C GLY A 118 -4.01 -18.94 5.38
N GLY A 119 -5.24 -18.47 5.41
CA GLY A 119 -6.06 -18.41 6.61
C GLY A 119 -5.96 -17.14 7.42
N VAL A 120 -5.01 -16.26 7.07
CA VAL A 120 -4.92 -14.90 7.64
C VAL A 120 -5.48 -13.94 6.59
N LYS A 121 -6.46 -13.15 6.98
CA LYS A 121 -7.09 -12.18 6.07
C LYS A 121 -6.47 -10.81 6.24
N THR A 122 -6.27 -10.14 5.12
CA THR A 122 -5.96 -8.73 5.09
C THR A 122 -6.77 -8.08 3.95
N ARG A 123 -6.82 -6.77 3.93
CA ARG A 123 -7.50 -6.03 2.87
C ARG A 123 -6.45 -5.23 2.10
N ALA A 124 -6.75 -4.93 0.86
CA ALA A 124 -5.84 -4.20 -0.02
C ALA A 124 -6.62 -3.23 -0.90
N VAL A 125 -5.95 -2.14 -1.27
CA VAL A 125 -6.47 -1.23 -2.30
C VAL A 125 -6.34 -1.89 -3.67
N GLY A 126 -7.16 -1.46 -4.62
CA GLY A 126 -7.02 -1.86 -6.02
C GLY A 126 -6.05 -0.96 -6.77
N LEU A 127 -5.83 -1.27 -8.04
CA LEU A 127 -4.95 -0.48 -8.91
C LEU A 127 -5.45 0.95 -9.09
N GLU A 128 -6.78 1.14 -9.13
CA GLU A 128 -7.37 2.47 -9.33
C GLU A 128 -7.01 3.40 -8.17
N GLU A 129 -7.16 2.91 -6.93
CA GLU A 129 -6.79 3.68 -5.73
C GLU A 129 -5.29 3.97 -5.72
N LEU A 130 -4.48 2.93 -5.99
CA LEU A 130 -3.02 3.04 -6.00
C LEU A 130 -2.54 4.09 -7.01
N LEU A 131 -3.11 4.06 -8.22
CA LEU A 131 -2.74 5.03 -9.28
C LEU A 131 -3.10 6.46 -8.89
N VAL A 132 -4.28 6.67 -8.30
CA VAL A 132 -4.70 8.01 -7.87
C VAL A 132 -3.77 8.52 -6.75
N LEU A 133 -3.43 7.67 -5.77
CA LEU A 133 -2.53 8.05 -4.68
C LEU A 133 -1.15 8.43 -5.23
N LYS A 134 -0.61 7.66 -6.16
CA LYS A 134 0.70 7.95 -6.78
C LYS A 134 0.64 9.26 -7.57
N ALA A 135 -0.44 9.50 -8.30
CA ALA A 135 -0.61 10.76 -9.05
C ALA A 135 -0.75 11.95 -8.10
N LYS A 136 -1.40 11.77 -6.93
CA LYS A 136 -1.51 12.83 -5.91
C LYS A 136 -0.15 13.16 -5.30
N ILE A 137 0.67 12.13 -5.00
CA ILE A 137 2.03 12.30 -4.48
C ILE A 137 2.89 13.13 -5.44
N ALA A 138 2.81 12.85 -6.73
CA ALA A 138 3.41 13.64 -7.82
C ALA A 138 4.94 13.78 -7.76
N THR A 139 5.63 12.89 -7.04
CA THR A 139 7.10 12.84 -7.11
C THR A 139 7.53 12.16 -8.40
N LYS A 140 8.80 12.35 -8.79
CA LYS A 140 9.36 11.69 -9.96
C LYS A 140 9.20 10.17 -9.86
N GLU A 141 9.52 9.60 -8.70
CA GLU A 141 9.41 8.16 -8.46
C GLU A 141 7.96 7.69 -8.57
N ALA A 142 7.01 8.47 -8.06
CA ALA A 142 5.59 8.13 -8.16
C ALA A 142 5.13 8.12 -9.62
N GLU A 143 5.56 9.09 -10.42
CA GLU A 143 5.19 9.15 -11.83
C GLU A 143 5.85 8.02 -12.65
N GLU A 144 7.10 7.68 -12.34
CA GLU A 144 7.78 6.53 -12.94
C GLU A 144 7.02 5.23 -12.63
N PHE A 145 6.51 5.10 -11.41
CA PHE A 145 5.69 3.95 -11.00
C PHE A 145 4.39 3.89 -11.82
N ILE A 146 3.70 5.03 -12.01
CA ILE A 146 2.47 5.08 -12.83
C ILE A 146 2.78 4.59 -14.25
N ASN A 147 3.87 5.05 -14.83
CA ASN A 147 4.29 4.67 -16.18
C ASN A 147 4.54 3.16 -16.26
N GLU A 148 5.21 2.59 -15.25
CA GLU A 148 5.46 1.15 -15.18
C GLU A 148 4.14 0.37 -15.05
N VAL A 149 3.22 0.84 -14.20
CA VAL A 149 1.90 0.19 -14.04
C VAL A 149 1.12 0.24 -15.35
N ALA A 150 1.18 1.36 -16.08
CA ALA A 150 0.50 1.49 -17.37
C ALA A 150 0.98 0.39 -18.35
N ARG A 151 2.29 0.13 -18.37
CA ARG A 151 2.87 -0.93 -19.19
C ARG A 151 2.40 -2.32 -18.73
N LEU A 152 2.44 -2.57 -17.42
CA LEU A 152 2.07 -3.87 -16.83
C LEU A 152 0.57 -4.17 -17.03
N VAL A 153 -0.27 -3.18 -16.93
CA VAL A 153 -1.72 -3.31 -17.16
C VAL A 153 -1.98 -3.80 -18.59
N LEU A 154 -1.28 -3.24 -19.56
CA LEU A 154 -1.40 -3.69 -20.96
C LEU A 154 -0.86 -5.11 -21.16
N GLU A 155 0.31 -5.39 -20.58
CA GLU A 155 0.95 -6.72 -20.72
C GLU A 155 0.07 -7.84 -20.12
N HIS A 156 -0.62 -7.56 -19.02
CA HIS A 156 -1.43 -8.55 -18.29
C HIS A 156 -2.92 -8.48 -18.64
N ASP A 157 -3.29 -7.65 -19.62
CA ASP A 157 -4.67 -7.46 -20.07
C ASP A 157 -5.60 -7.13 -18.89
N ILE A 158 -5.16 -6.24 -17.99
CA ILE A 158 -5.95 -5.82 -16.85
C ILE A 158 -6.83 -4.64 -17.25
N ARG A 159 -8.12 -4.75 -16.98
CA ARG A 159 -9.07 -3.68 -17.27
C ARG A 159 -9.24 -2.79 -16.04
N LEU A 160 -8.83 -1.51 -16.19
CA LEU A 160 -9.00 -0.51 -15.14
C LEU A 160 -10.42 0.07 -15.20
N ASP A 161 -10.97 0.37 -14.02
CA ASP A 161 -12.25 1.06 -13.90
C ASP A 161 -11.98 2.57 -13.85
N TYR A 162 -12.13 3.24 -14.99
CA TYR A 162 -11.87 4.69 -15.10
C TYR A 162 -12.87 5.53 -14.29
N ASN A 163 -14.10 5.01 -14.08
CA ASN A 163 -15.07 5.71 -13.22
C ASN A 163 -14.60 5.71 -11.77
N LYS A 164 -14.01 4.61 -11.31
CA LYS A 164 -13.37 4.54 -9.99
C LYS A 164 -12.22 5.53 -9.87
N ILE A 165 -11.36 5.59 -10.89
CA ILE A 165 -10.22 6.55 -10.90
C ILE A 165 -10.74 7.98 -10.76
N LYS A 166 -11.77 8.36 -11.53
CA LYS A 166 -12.38 9.71 -11.45
C LYS A 166 -12.97 9.97 -10.05
N LYS A 167 -13.68 8.98 -9.51
CA LYS A 167 -14.27 9.07 -8.17
C LYS A 167 -13.19 9.36 -7.13
N TYR A 168 -12.10 8.57 -7.14
CA TYR A 168 -11.02 8.76 -6.15
C TYR A 168 -10.26 10.06 -6.37
N ALA A 169 -10.03 10.47 -7.61
CA ALA A 169 -9.41 11.77 -7.90
C ALA A 169 -10.25 12.92 -7.34
N SER A 170 -11.59 12.80 -7.41
CA SER A 170 -12.50 13.85 -6.92
C SER A 170 -12.46 14.01 -5.39
N LEU A 171 -11.90 13.06 -4.66
CA LEU A 171 -11.68 13.19 -3.21
C LEU A 171 -10.61 14.24 -2.89
N TYR A 172 -9.88 14.71 -3.90
CA TYR A 172 -8.92 15.81 -3.80
C TYR A 172 -9.39 16.95 -4.73
N PRO A 173 -10.47 17.65 -4.37
CA PRO A 173 -11.06 18.61 -5.32
C PRO A 173 -10.11 19.71 -5.77
N GLU A 174 -9.16 20.11 -4.93
CA GLU A 174 -8.14 21.11 -5.24
C GLU A 174 -7.11 20.64 -6.28
N ASP A 175 -7.01 19.32 -6.52
CA ASP A 175 -6.00 18.75 -7.42
C ASP A 175 -6.56 17.68 -8.37
N ALA A 176 -7.87 17.50 -8.41
CA ALA A 176 -8.50 16.41 -9.19
C ALA A 176 -8.05 16.43 -10.66
N GLU A 177 -8.08 17.61 -11.31
CA GLU A 177 -7.65 17.76 -12.70
C GLU A 177 -6.14 17.48 -12.86
N GLY A 178 -5.33 17.91 -11.90
CA GLY A 178 -3.89 17.64 -11.89
C GLY A 178 -3.60 16.15 -11.80
N ILE A 179 -4.33 15.44 -10.94
CA ILE A 179 -4.22 13.98 -10.80
C ILE A 179 -4.51 13.29 -12.14
N LEU A 180 -5.64 13.62 -12.77
CA LEU A 180 -6.02 12.99 -14.04
C LEU A 180 -5.01 13.32 -15.14
N LYS A 181 -4.50 14.55 -15.16
CA LYS A 181 -3.48 14.97 -16.13
C LYS A 181 -2.18 14.18 -15.96
N ARG A 182 -1.73 13.98 -14.70
CA ARG A 182 -0.53 13.18 -14.41
C ARG A 182 -0.71 11.72 -14.82
N LEU A 183 -1.91 11.16 -14.60
CA LEU A 183 -2.22 9.81 -15.05
C LEU A 183 -2.14 9.70 -16.57
N ARG A 184 -2.78 10.63 -17.30
CA ARG A 184 -2.77 10.61 -18.77
C ARG A 184 -1.36 10.71 -19.35
N ARG A 185 -0.54 11.63 -18.84
CA ARG A 185 0.82 11.81 -19.37
C ARG A 185 1.74 10.62 -19.08
N ASN A 186 1.35 9.74 -18.15
CA ASN A 186 2.10 8.54 -17.82
C ASN A 186 1.45 7.26 -18.35
N GLY A 187 0.50 7.37 -19.28
CA GLY A 187 -0.05 6.22 -20.01
C GLY A 187 -1.38 5.68 -19.52
N ILE A 188 -2.00 6.30 -18.53
CA ILE A 188 -3.34 5.92 -18.03
C ILE A 188 -4.34 6.93 -18.61
N TYR A 189 -5.04 6.55 -19.68
CA TYR A 189 -5.84 7.49 -20.49
C TYR A 189 -7.27 7.61 -19.95
N VAL A 190 -7.40 8.23 -18.79
CA VAL A 190 -8.69 8.56 -18.17
C VAL A 190 -9.25 9.82 -18.85
N GLU A 191 -10.48 9.74 -19.39
CA GLU A 191 -11.18 10.88 -20.02
C GLU A 191 -11.93 11.71 -18.98
#